data_67581007918747d757b4e2c62998b505
#
_entry.id   67581007918747d757b4e2c62998b505
#
_cell.length_a   1.000
_cell.length_b   1.000
_cell.length_c   1.000
_cell.angle_alpha   90.00
_cell.angle_beta   90.00
_cell.angle_gamma   90.00
#
_symmetry.space_group_name_H-M   'P 1'
#
loop_
_entity.id
_entity.type
_entity.pdbx_description
1 polymer ?
#
loop_
_entity_poly.entity_id
_entity_poly.type
_entity_poly.pdbx_seq_one_letter_code
_entity_poly.pdbx_strand_id
1 'polypeptide(L)'
;AIDIAKSTNCEVTGITLSENQFNYCIKKAKELKLENQVTFKLMDYRELNEKFDRIVSVGMFEHTGRKFYKKFFKKVEKMLNDDGISLIHTIGSVNPPRDPHPWITKYIFPGGYTPSLSEVITPIEKAGLIVSDIEVLKLHYSHTLRHWKENCLKNKDQIIDMFDEKFFRMWEF
;
A
#
# COMPACT_ATOMS: atom_id res chain seq x y z
N ALA A 1 7.33 -8.07 -3.20
CA ALA A 1 7.91 -8.63 -4.43
C ALA A 1 8.92 -9.74 -4.11
N ILE A 2 10.02 -9.41 -3.46
CA ILE A 2 11.12 -10.36 -3.14
C ILE A 2 10.61 -11.58 -2.38
N ASP A 3 9.80 -11.41 -1.33
CA ASP A 3 9.28 -12.54 -0.54
C ASP A 3 8.31 -13.41 -1.34
N ILE A 4 7.49 -12.81 -2.21
CA ILE A 4 6.63 -13.55 -3.13
C ILE A 4 7.49 -14.40 -4.06
N ALA A 5 8.49 -13.82 -4.71
CA ALA A 5 9.38 -14.55 -5.61
C ALA A 5 10.06 -15.73 -4.92
N LYS A 6 10.57 -15.54 -3.70
CA LYS A 6 11.20 -16.62 -2.91
C LYS A 6 10.25 -17.75 -2.55
N SER A 7 9.01 -17.43 -2.18
CA SER A 7 8.07 -18.43 -1.66
C SER A 7 7.29 -19.16 -2.75
N THR A 8 7.15 -18.57 -3.93
CA THR A 8 6.30 -19.12 -5.00
C THR A 8 7.05 -19.47 -6.28
N ASN A 9 8.33 -19.07 -6.39
CA ASN A 9 9.15 -19.22 -7.60
C ASN A 9 8.54 -18.59 -8.87
N CYS A 10 7.64 -17.58 -8.73
CA CYS A 10 7.07 -16.86 -9.85
C CYS A 10 7.95 -15.65 -10.24
N GLU A 11 7.81 -15.19 -11.48
CA GLU A 11 8.37 -13.91 -11.91
C GLU A 11 7.54 -12.76 -11.34
N VAL A 12 8.22 -11.76 -10.78
CA VAL A 12 7.55 -10.63 -10.11
C VAL A 12 7.98 -9.30 -10.68
N THR A 13 7.04 -8.50 -11.12
CA THR A 13 7.26 -7.09 -11.47
C THR A 13 6.80 -6.19 -10.33
N GLY A 14 7.72 -5.46 -9.71
CA GLY A 14 7.44 -4.44 -8.69
C GLY A 14 7.53 -3.04 -9.25
N ILE A 15 6.60 -2.17 -8.91
CA ILE A 15 6.60 -0.77 -9.33
C ILE A 15 6.57 0.18 -8.15
N THR A 16 7.21 1.32 -8.28
CA THR A 16 7.17 2.40 -7.28
C THR A 16 7.44 3.75 -7.94
N LEU A 17 6.96 4.84 -7.35
CA LEU A 17 7.31 6.22 -7.70
C LEU A 17 8.46 6.77 -6.85
N SER A 18 8.90 6.04 -5.83
CA SER A 18 9.98 6.45 -4.94
C SER A 18 11.33 5.95 -5.45
N GLU A 19 12.21 6.85 -5.83
CA GLU A 19 13.59 6.53 -6.22
C GLU A 19 14.34 5.78 -5.10
N ASN A 20 14.15 6.18 -3.85
CA ASN A 20 14.78 5.53 -2.70
C ASN A 20 14.32 4.08 -2.56
N GLN A 21 13.02 3.82 -2.69
CA GLN A 21 12.49 2.45 -2.67
C GLN A 21 12.98 1.65 -3.86
N PHE A 22 12.99 2.24 -5.05
CA PHE A 22 13.48 1.60 -6.27
C PHE A 22 14.93 1.14 -6.10
N ASN A 23 15.82 2.06 -5.70
CA ASN A 23 17.25 1.77 -5.51
C ASN A 23 17.47 0.72 -4.42
N TYR A 24 16.74 0.80 -3.31
CA TYR A 24 16.78 -0.21 -2.24
C TYR A 24 16.35 -1.58 -2.77
N CYS A 25 15.27 -1.66 -3.52
CA CYS A 25 14.73 -2.91 -4.05
C CYS A 25 15.69 -3.58 -5.05
N ILE A 26 16.28 -2.80 -5.97
CA ILE A 26 17.30 -3.30 -6.91
C ILE A 26 18.50 -3.88 -6.15
N LYS A 27 19.03 -3.11 -5.19
CA LYS A 27 20.16 -3.57 -4.36
C LYS A 27 19.81 -4.88 -3.63
N LYS A 28 18.62 -4.93 -3.02
CA LYS A 28 18.16 -6.08 -2.24
C LYS A 28 17.94 -7.33 -3.11
N ALA A 29 17.37 -7.17 -4.31
CA ALA A 29 17.21 -8.28 -5.27
C ALA A 29 18.58 -8.87 -5.66
N LYS A 30 19.55 -8.01 -5.95
CA LYS A 30 20.92 -8.41 -6.29
C LYS A 30 21.64 -9.13 -5.15
N GLU A 31 21.55 -8.59 -3.92
CA GLU A 31 22.11 -9.24 -2.71
C GLU A 31 21.57 -10.67 -2.51
N LEU A 32 20.32 -10.89 -2.89
CA LEU A 32 19.62 -12.17 -2.74
C LEU A 32 19.67 -13.05 -3.99
N LYS A 33 20.38 -12.61 -5.06
CA LYS A 33 20.50 -13.29 -6.36
C LYS A 33 19.15 -13.59 -7.02
N LEU A 34 18.23 -12.63 -6.94
CA LEU A 34 16.86 -12.69 -7.49
C LEU A 34 16.65 -11.74 -8.66
N GLU A 35 17.68 -11.12 -9.20
CA GLU A 35 17.61 -10.15 -10.30
C GLU A 35 17.04 -10.72 -11.60
N ASN A 36 17.13 -12.02 -11.79
CA ASN A 36 16.53 -12.71 -12.94
C ASN A 36 15.05 -13.07 -12.75
N GLN A 37 14.54 -12.97 -11.51
CA GLN A 37 13.17 -13.35 -11.15
C GLN A 37 12.32 -12.15 -10.75
N VAL A 38 12.96 -11.10 -10.23
CA VAL A 38 12.26 -9.89 -9.76
C VAL A 38 12.73 -8.68 -10.53
N THR A 39 11.83 -8.07 -11.28
CA THR A 39 12.07 -6.81 -12.00
C THR A 39 11.43 -5.65 -11.26
N PHE A 40 12.18 -4.57 -11.00
CA PHE A 40 11.63 -3.34 -10.46
C PHE A 40 11.60 -2.24 -11.50
N LYS A 41 10.54 -1.42 -11.53
CA LYS A 41 10.37 -0.28 -12.45
C LYS A 41 10.03 0.98 -11.64
N LEU A 42 10.73 2.07 -11.91
CA LEU A 42 10.39 3.39 -11.39
C LEU A 42 9.34 4.02 -12.29
N MET A 43 8.07 3.78 -12.01
CA MET A 43 6.97 4.20 -12.86
C MET A 43 5.63 4.26 -12.14
N ASP A 44 4.69 5.01 -12.70
CA ASP A 44 3.31 5.05 -12.26
C ASP A 44 2.55 3.78 -12.73
N TYR A 45 1.72 3.21 -11.84
CA TYR A 45 0.90 2.02 -12.19
C TYR A 45 -0.01 2.26 -13.41
N ARG A 46 -0.36 3.51 -13.69
CA ARG A 46 -1.20 3.89 -14.83
C ARG A 46 -0.51 3.68 -16.17
N GLU A 47 0.82 3.68 -16.19
CA GLU A 47 1.65 3.52 -17.39
C GLU A 47 1.99 2.04 -17.68
N LEU A 48 1.85 1.16 -16.70
CA LEU A 48 2.11 -0.27 -16.85
C LEU A 48 1.06 -0.91 -17.76
N ASN A 49 1.49 -1.50 -18.88
CA ASN A 49 0.60 -2.06 -19.91
C ASN A 49 0.83 -3.57 -20.15
N GLU A 50 1.34 -4.26 -19.15
CA GLU A 50 1.57 -5.70 -19.17
C GLU A 50 0.38 -6.46 -18.58
N LYS A 51 0.27 -7.75 -18.91
CA LYS A 51 -0.72 -8.67 -18.34
C LYS A 51 -0.09 -9.53 -17.25
N PHE A 52 -0.85 -9.83 -16.22
CA PHE A 52 -0.39 -10.59 -15.06
C PHE A 52 -1.46 -11.60 -14.62
N ASP A 53 -1.01 -12.75 -14.12
CA ASP A 53 -1.90 -13.74 -13.50
C ASP A 53 -2.31 -13.30 -12.09
N ARG A 54 -1.46 -12.53 -11.42
CA ARG A 54 -1.70 -12.04 -10.05
C ARG A 54 -1.26 -10.59 -9.92
N ILE A 55 -2.11 -9.78 -9.30
CA ILE A 55 -1.79 -8.39 -8.95
C ILE A 55 -1.94 -8.23 -7.46
N VAL A 56 -0.90 -7.68 -6.81
CA VAL A 56 -0.90 -7.41 -5.36
C VAL A 56 -0.62 -5.93 -5.13
N SER A 57 -1.50 -5.27 -4.41
CA SER A 57 -1.35 -3.87 -3.99
C SER A 57 -1.54 -3.77 -2.48
N VAL A 58 -0.53 -3.29 -1.77
CA VAL A 58 -0.54 -3.15 -0.31
C VAL A 58 -0.19 -1.72 0.08
N GLY A 59 -1.10 -1.02 0.76
CA GLY A 59 -0.88 0.33 1.28
C GLY A 59 -0.71 1.42 0.20
N MET A 60 -1.12 1.16 -1.04
CA MET A 60 -1.07 2.14 -2.12
C MET A 60 -2.45 2.76 -2.39
N PHE A 61 -3.52 2.00 -2.19
CA PHE A 61 -4.86 2.41 -2.58
C PHE A 61 -5.34 3.67 -1.84
N GLU A 62 -4.90 3.87 -0.60
CA GLU A 62 -5.14 5.07 0.22
C GLU A 62 -4.66 6.37 -0.43
N HIS A 63 -3.68 6.26 -1.32
CA HIS A 63 -3.03 7.39 -2.00
C HIS A 63 -3.56 7.63 -3.42
N THR A 64 -4.41 6.73 -3.94
CA THR A 64 -4.95 6.89 -5.30
C THR A 64 -5.96 8.02 -5.42
N GLY A 65 -6.60 8.40 -4.31
CA GLY A 65 -7.65 9.41 -4.25
C GLY A 65 -9.02 8.89 -4.68
N ARG A 66 -10.04 9.24 -3.91
CA ARG A 66 -11.43 8.77 -4.05
C ARG A 66 -12.02 8.90 -5.47
N LYS A 67 -11.69 10.00 -6.16
CA LYS A 67 -12.15 10.25 -7.54
C LYS A 67 -11.60 9.24 -8.56
N PHE A 68 -10.54 8.55 -8.24
CA PHE A 68 -9.83 7.67 -9.16
C PHE A 68 -10.08 6.18 -8.92
N TYR A 69 -10.86 5.78 -7.92
CA TYR A 69 -11.12 4.37 -7.62
C TYR A 69 -11.62 3.57 -8.83
N LYS A 70 -12.60 4.12 -9.58
CA LYS A 70 -13.08 3.49 -10.82
C LYS A 70 -11.95 3.32 -11.84
N LYS A 71 -11.09 4.33 -12.00
CA LYS A 71 -9.95 4.28 -12.94
C LYS A 71 -8.91 3.27 -12.49
N PHE A 72 -8.66 3.18 -11.18
CA PHE A 72 -7.75 2.20 -10.59
C PHE A 72 -8.23 0.76 -10.88
N PHE A 73 -9.46 0.42 -10.54
CA PHE A 73 -9.98 -0.93 -10.77
C PHE A 73 -10.12 -1.28 -12.25
N LYS A 74 -10.47 -0.33 -13.11
CA LYS A 74 -10.41 -0.51 -14.57
C LYS A 74 -8.99 -0.80 -15.08
N LYS A 75 -7.98 -0.21 -14.46
CA LYS A 75 -6.58 -0.51 -14.79
C LYS A 75 -6.18 -1.91 -14.30
N VAL A 76 -6.58 -2.28 -13.09
CA VAL A 76 -6.37 -3.65 -12.55
C VAL A 76 -7.00 -4.69 -13.48
N GLU A 77 -8.26 -4.50 -13.85
CA GLU A 77 -8.97 -5.40 -14.77
C GLU A 77 -8.22 -5.56 -16.11
N LYS A 78 -7.80 -4.46 -16.70
CA LYS A 78 -7.03 -4.49 -17.96
C LYS A 78 -5.69 -5.22 -17.87
N MET A 79 -5.06 -5.19 -16.69
CA MET A 79 -3.76 -5.85 -16.47
C MET A 79 -3.89 -7.30 -16.00
N LEU A 80 -5.06 -7.77 -15.62
CA LEU A 80 -5.28 -9.18 -15.30
C LEU A 80 -5.46 -10.02 -16.56
N ASN A 81 -4.90 -11.23 -16.56
CA ASN A 81 -5.30 -12.30 -17.46
C ASN A 81 -6.71 -12.78 -17.11
N ASP A 82 -7.36 -13.57 -17.98
CA ASP A 82 -8.75 -13.98 -17.80
C ASP A 82 -9.00 -14.73 -16.49
N ASP A 83 -8.06 -15.59 -16.07
CA ASP A 83 -8.09 -16.30 -14.78
C ASP A 83 -7.32 -15.56 -13.67
N GLY A 84 -7.04 -14.28 -13.88
CA GLY A 84 -6.23 -13.47 -13.00
C GLY A 84 -6.95 -13.12 -11.70
N ILE A 85 -6.18 -13.06 -10.60
CA ILE A 85 -6.67 -12.64 -9.28
C ILE A 85 -5.90 -11.41 -8.80
N SER A 86 -6.60 -10.43 -8.25
CA SER A 86 -5.98 -9.30 -7.57
C SER A 86 -6.26 -9.29 -6.07
N LEU A 87 -5.23 -9.00 -5.29
CA LEU A 87 -5.32 -8.74 -3.85
C LEU A 87 -5.04 -7.26 -3.61
N ILE A 88 -6.03 -6.56 -3.09
CA ILE A 88 -5.91 -5.14 -2.74
C ILE A 88 -6.03 -5.01 -1.22
N HIS A 89 -4.92 -4.73 -0.56
CA HIS A 89 -4.90 -4.44 0.86
C HIS A 89 -4.81 -2.92 1.07
N THR A 90 -5.69 -2.39 1.90
CA THR A 90 -5.74 -0.96 2.23
C THR A 90 -6.17 -0.75 3.68
N ILE A 91 -5.76 0.36 4.27
CA ILE A 91 -6.36 0.82 5.52
C ILE A 91 -7.79 1.25 5.18
N GLY A 92 -8.78 0.59 5.76
CA GLY A 92 -10.19 0.83 5.51
C GLY A 92 -10.93 1.36 6.74
N SER A 93 -12.02 2.10 6.51
CA SER A 93 -12.94 2.53 7.55
C SER A 93 -14.10 1.54 7.70
N VAL A 94 -14.41 1.14 8.93
CA VAL A 94 -15.63 0.36 9.24
C VAL A 94 -16.88 1.26 9.35
N ASN A 95 -16.71 2.57 9.34
CA ASN A 95 -17.78 3.55 9.37
C ASN A 95 -18.25 3.92 7.97
N PRO A 96 -19.43 4.56 7.81
CA PRO A 96 -19.82 5.19 6.56
C PRO A 96 -18.77 6.19 6.05
N PRO A 97 -18.80 6.52 4.74
CA PRO A 97 -17.88 7.48 4.17
C PRO A 97 -17.84 8.81 4.94
N ARG A 98 -16.65 9.24 5.30
CA ARG A 98 -16.41 10.52 5.98
C ARG A 98 -15.02 11.04 5.65
N ASP A 99 -14.82 12.33 5.72
CA ASP A 99 -13.49 12.91 5.56
C ASP A 99 -12.59 12.52 6.74
N PRO A 100 -11.29 12.29 6.48
CA PRO A 100 -10.32 11.98 7.51
C PRO A 100 -10.22 13.12 8.53
N HIS A 101 -9.86 12.77 9.76
CA HIS A 101 -9.64 13.76 10.79
C HIS A 101 -8.51 14.73 10.39
N PRO A 102 -8.68 16.06 10.54
CA PRO A 102 -7.70 17.07 10.11
C PRO A 102 -6.29 16.86 10.68
N TRP A 103 -6.20 16.32 11.90
CA TRP A 103 -4.92 16.00 12.51
C TRP A 103 -4.17 14.89 11.73
N ILE A 104 -4.87 13.82 11.32
CA ILE A 104 -4.30 12.73 10.53
C ILE A 104 -3.80 13.24 9.18
N THR A 105 -4.61 14.02 8.46
CA THR A 105 -4.25 14.55 7.13
C THR A 105 -3.16 15.61 7.18
N LYS A 106 -3.03 16.33 8.31
CA LYS A 106 -2.00 17.37 8.45
C LYS A 106 -0.64 16.81 8.90
N TYR A 107 -0.63 15.84 9.82
CA TYR A 107 0.59 15.46 10.52
C TYR A 107 1.06 14.03 10.28
N ILE A 108 0.16 13.11 9.94
CA ILE A 108 0.49 11.67 9.84
C ILE A 108 0.50 11.20 8.39
N PHE A 109 -0.62 11.35 7.67
CA PHE A 109 -0.77 10.92 6.28
C PHE A 109 -1.31 12.05 5.40
N PRO A 110 -0.47 13.02 5.01
CA PRO A 110 -0.89 14.11 4.12
C PRO A 110 -1.44 13.56 2.80
N GLY A 111 -2.66 13.98 2.44
CA GLY A 111 -3.33 13.55 1.22
C GLY A 111 -3.88 12.12 1.24
N GLY A 112 -3.70 11.36 2.32
CA GLY A 112 -4.27 10.03 2.48
C GLY A 112 -5.78 10.07 2.73
N TYR A 113 -6.48 9.05 2.23
CA TYR A 113 -7.90 8.85 2.48
C TYR A 113 -8.16 7.39 2.89
N THR A 114 -8.90 7.20 3.96
CA THR A 114 -9.27 5.88 4.47
C THR A 114 -10.66 5.51 3.96
N PRO A 115 -10.78 4.70 2.89
CA PRO A 115 -12.07 4.40 2.27
C PRO A 115 -12.94 3.53 3.16
N SER A 116 -14.24 3.74 3.11
CA SER A 116 -15.21 2.75 3.60
C SER A 116 -15.41 1.65 2.55
N LEU A 117 -15.84 0.46 3.00
CA LEU A 117 -16.06 -0.67 2.08
C LEU A 117 -17.07 -0.34 0.99
N SER A 118 -18.14 0.41 1.29
CA SER A 118 -19.15 0.83 0.33
C SER A 118 -18.59 1.70 -0.81
N GLU A 119 -17.50 2.45 -0.57
CA GLU A 119 -16.86 3.26 -1.59
C GLU A 119 -15.96 2.43 -2.52
N VAL A 120 -15.53 1.25 -2.06
CA VAL A 120 -14.61 0.38 -2.80
C VAL A 120 -15.36 -0.63 -3.66
N ILE A 121 -16.43 -1.24 -3.15
CA ILE A 121 -17.19 -2.29 -3.85
C ILE A 121 -17.78 -1.79 -5.17
N THR A 122 -18.47 -0.66 -5.15
CA THR A 122 -19.12 -0.13 -6.37
C THR A 122 -18.12 0.12 -7.53
N PRO A 123 -16.94 0.73 -7.32
CA PRO A 123 -15.92 0.83 -8.36
C PRO A 123 -15.38 -0.52 -8.87
N ILE A 124 -15.27 -1.55 -8.02
CA ILE A 124 -14.85 -2.91 -8.41
C ILE A 124 -15.87 -3.50 -9.40
N GLU A 125 -17.14 -3.52 -9.02
CA GLU A 125 -18.23 -4.01 -9.87
C GLU A 125 -18.32 -3.26 -11.22
N LYS A 126 -18.23 -1.93 -11.17
CA LYS A 126 -18.22 -1.07 -12.39
C LYS A 126 -16.97 -1.28 -13.26
N ALA A 127 -15.92 -1.87 -12.73
CA ALA A 127 -14.75 -2.27 -13.51
C ALA A 127 -14.94 -3.62 -14.21
N GLY A 128 -15.96 -4.42 -13.84
CA GLY A 128 -16.19 -5.77 -14.35
C GLY A 128 -15.45 -6.85 -13.56
N LEU A 129 -14.91 -6.50 -12.39
CA LEU A 129 -14.28 -7.45 -11.48
C LEU A 129 -15.31 -8.04 -10.52
N ILE A 130 -15.08 -9.27 -10.10
CA ILE A 130 -15.89 -9.99 -9.11
C ILE A 130 -15.16 -9.94 -7.76
N VAL A 131 -15.88 -9.54 -6.72
CA VAL A 131 -15.38 -9.64 -5.35
C VAL A 131 -15.53 -11.08 -4.89
N SER A 132 -14.44 -11.80 -4.73
CA SER A 132 -14.43 -13.21 -4.31
C SER A 132 -14.31 -13.37 -2.79
N ASP A 133 -13.64 -12.44 -2.11
CA ASP A 133 -13.47 -12.48 -0.67
C ASP A 133 -13.19 -11.08 -0.10
N ILE A 134 -13.53 -10.88 1.18
CA ILE A 134 -13.25 -9.66 1.94
C ILE A 134 -12.86 -10.05 3.36
N GLU A 135 -11.61 -9.77 3.71
CA GLU A 135 -11.12 -9.95 5.07
C GLU A 135 -10.95 -8.60 5.78
N VAL A 136 -11.53 -8.47 6.97
CA VAL A 136 -11.45 -7.26 7.79
C VAL A 136 -10.52 -7.49 8.97
N LEU A 137 -9.28 -7.02 8.89
CA LEU A 137 -8.22 -7.19 9.88
C LEU A 137 -8.28 -6.18 11.05
N LYS A 138 -9.42 -5.70 11.38
CA LYS A 138 -9.73 -4.56 12.26
C LYS A 138 -8.74 -4.33 13.42
N LEU A 139 -8.50 -5.35 14.25
CA LEU A 139 -7.67 -5.24 15.45
C LEU A 139 -6.17 -5.45 15.18
N HIS A 140 -5.79 -5.95 14.02
CA HIS A 140 -4.40 -6.22 13.70
C HIS A 140 -3.55 -4.94 13.65
N TYR A 141 -4.15 -3.82 13.25
CA TYR A 141 -3.46 -2.54 13.20
C TYR A 141 -3.00 -2.04 14.59
N SER A 142 -3.64 -2.50 15.66
CA SER A 142 -3.21 -2.19 17.04
C SER A 142 -1.79 -2.70 17.35
N HIS A 143 -1.40 -3.84 16.75
CA HIS A 143 -0.04 -4.37 16.89
C HIS A 143 0.99 -3.47 16.21
N THR A 144 0.68 -2.96 15.02
CA THR A 144 1.53 -2.00 14.31
C THR A 144 1.72 -0.72 15.13
N LEU A 145 0.63 -0.14 15.65
CA LEU A 145 0.69 1.05 16.49
C LEU A 145 1.50 0.83 17.77
N ARG A 146 1.36 -0.34 18.40
CA ARG A 146 2.15 -0.71 19.57
C ARG A 146 3.65 -0.73 19.26
N HIS A 147 4.05 -1.39 18.17
CA HIS A 147 5.45 -1.43 17.76
C HIS A 147 6.00 -0.04 17.42
N TRP A 148 5.20 0.80 16.76
CA TRP A 148 5.60 2.18 16.49
C TRP A 148 5.79 2.97 17.77
N LYS A 149 4.89 2.86 18.74
CA LYS A 149 5.00 3.49 20.05
C LYS A 149 6.25 3.01 20.80
N GLU A 150 6.48 1.70 20.88
CA GLU A 150 7.66 1.13 21.54
C GLU A 150 8.97 1.61 20.91
N ASN A 151 9.02 1.64 19.57
CA ASN A 151 10.20 2.14 18.85
C ASN A 151 10.40 3.65 19.06
N CYS A 152 9.33 4.42 19.08
CA CYS A 152 9.36 5.85 19.36
C CYS A 152 9.91 6.12 20.79
N LEU A 153 9.41 5.39 21.77
CA LEU A 153 9.89 5.51 23.17
C LEU A 153 11.36 5.11 23.34
N LYS A 154 11.80 4.03 22.67
CA LYS A 154 13.21 3.59 22.72
C LYS A 154 14.17 4.60 22.10
N ASN A 155 13.74 5.38 21.13
CA ASN A 155 14.56 6.34 20.41
C ASN A 155 14.20 7.79 20.75
N LYS A 156 13.61 8.04 21.91
CA LYS A 156 13.09 9.35 22.32
C LYS A 156 14.11 10.47 22.15
N ASP A 157 15.30 10.30 22.71
CA ASP A 157 16.34 11.34 22.70
C ASP A 157 16.78 11.66 21.25
N GLN A 158 16.96 10.64 20.41
CA GLN A 158 17.30 10.83 19.00
C GLN A 158 16.19 11.57 18.24
N ILE A 159 14.92 11.26 18.53
CA ILE A 159 13.79 11.94 17.89
C ILE A 159 13.71 13.41 18.33
N ILE A 160 13.95 13.70 19.61
CA ILE A 160 13.97 15.07 20.12
C ILE A 160 15.14 15.86 19.51
N ASP A 161 16.30 15.25 19.36
CA ASP A 161 17.47 15.87 18.73
C ASP A 161 17.26 16.15 17.23
N MET A 162 16.54 15.25 16.52
CA MET A 162 16.24 15.41 15.08
C MET A 162 15.13 16.44 14.80
N PHE A 163 14.19 16.58 15.72
CA PHE A 163 13.00 17.43 15.57
C PHE A 163 12.83 18.36 16.78
N ASP A 164 11.95 17.98 17.71
CA ASP A 164 11.73 18.61 19.02
C ASP A 164 10.85 17.73 19.92
N GLU A 165 10.68 18.16 21.18
CA GLU A 165 9.82 17.46 22.14
C GLU A 165 8.33 17.50 21.74
N LYS A 166 7.89 18.55 21.05
CA LYS A 166 6.52 18.68 20.57
C LYS A 166 6.20 17.63 19.49
N PHE A 167 7.15 17.40 18.58
CA PHE A 167 7.05 16.34 17.59
C PHE A 167 6.97 14.96 18.25
N PHE A 168 7.85 14.69 19.22
CA PHE A 168 7.83 13.43 19.96
C PHE A 168 6.47 13.18 20.61
N ARG A 169 5.92 14.15 21.35
CA ARG A 169 4.59 14.02 21.99
C ARG A 169 3.45 13.85 20.96
N MET A 170 3.56 14.47 19.81
CA MET A 170 2.60 14.30 18.72
C MET A 170 2.58 12.86 18.21
N TRP A 171 3.73 12.22 18.10
CA TRP A 171 3.83 10.83 17.68
C TRP A 171 3.47 9.82 18.77
N GLU A 172 3.65 10.15 20.02
CA GLU A 172 3.21 9.32 21.15
C GLU A 172 1.68 9.26 21.25
N PHE A 173 1.00 10.35 20.92
CA PHE A 173 -0.47 10.47 20.93
C PHE A 173 -1.13 9.62 19.87
#